data_94bdfd6cc8b01c5c58fa8245f829b370
#
_entry.id   94bdfd6cc8b01c5c58fa8245f829b370
#
_cell.length_a   1.000
_cell.length_b   1.000
_cell.length_c   1.000
_cell.angle_alpha   90.00
_cell.angle_beta   90.00
_cell.angle_gamma   90.00
#
_symmetry.space_group_name_H-M   'P 1'
#
loop_
_entity.id
_entity.type
_entity.pdbx_description
1 polymer ?
#
loop_
_entity_poly.entity_id
_entity_poly.type
_entity_poly.pdbx_seq_one_letter_code
_entity_poly.pdbx_strand_id
1 'polypeptide(L)'
;GFIELALAFKFLSNADLVEGWGILKREVFILIWVIIFLSMSLYLFGSYFGKLRFYYKSVSGWIFLLFSIYLLSGLFDSKNVRFLSGILPPEFYSIDTNINDCPLGLNCFKDFEEGKKHAIENDKIILLDFTGWACANCRRMEENVWAKPTIFNLLDNNFVIISLYVDDRSELSIDQTFKYLNQSGNIQY
;
A
#
# COMPACT_ATOMS: atom_id res chain seq x y z
N GLY A 1 2.27 9.54 -22.21
CA GLY A 1 3.45 8.68 -22.30
C GLY A 1 3.87 7.99 -21.01
N PHE A 2 5.14 8.15 -20.60
CA PHE A 2 5.73 7.38 -19.48
C PHE A 2 5.02 7.57 -18.14
N ILE A 3 4.62 8.80 -17.79
CA ILE A 3 3.92 9.09 -16.53
C ILE A 3 2.53 8.46 -16.51
N GLU A 4 1.81 8.51 -17.61
CA GLU A 4 0.50 7.87 -17.78
C GLU A 4 0.62 6.35 -17.62
N LEU A 5 1.68 5.76 -18.19
CA LEU A 5 1.98 4.34 -18.04
C LEU A 5 2.26 3.98 -16.58
N ALA A 6 3.05 4.79 -15.88
CA ALA A 6 3.32 4.57 -14.45
C ALA A 6 2.03 4.64 -13.62
N LEU A 7 1.14 5.61 -13.91
CA LEU A 7 -0.16 5.72 -13.26
C LEU A 7 -1.09 4.55 -13.59
N ALA A 8 -1.09 4.07 -14.84
CA ALA A 8 -1.85 2.88 -15.23
C ALA A 8 -1.45 1.66 -14.39
N PHE A 9 -0.15 1.42 -14.20
CA PHE A 9 0.33 0.36 -13.32
C PHE A 9 -0.04 0.60 -11.85
N LYS A 10 -0.10 1.87 -11.38
CA LYS A 10 -0.58 2.17 -10.03
C LYS A 10 -2.05 1.77 -9.84
N PHE A 11 -2.93 2.10 -10.79
CA PHE A 11 -4.34 1.69 -10.72
C PHE A 11 -4.50 0.17 -10.82
N LEU A 12 -3.73 -0.47 -11.70
CA LEU A 12 -3.73 -1.93 -11.83
C LEU A 12 -3.26 -2.61 -10.54
N SER A 13 -2.22 -2.07 -9.88
CA SER A 13 -1.73 -2.56 -8.59
C SER A 13 -2.77 -2.41 -7.47
N ASN A 14 -3.57 -1.32 -7.49
CA ASN A 14 -4.66 -1.19 -6.53
C ASN A 14 -5.76 -2.23 -6.76
N ALA A 15 -6.11 -2.50 -8.03
CA ALA A 15 -7.07 -3.54 -8.37
C ALA A 15 -6.54 -4.94 -7.98
N ASP A 16 -5.27 -5.23 -8.28
CA ASP A 16 -4.60 -6.48 -7.91
C ASP A 16 -4.61 -6.70 -6.40
N LEU A 17 -4.41 -5.65 -5.62
CA LEU A 17 -4.40 -5.70 -4.16
C LEU A 17 -5.81 -5.98 -3.57
N VAL A 18 -6.85 -5.32 -4.11
CA VAL A 18 -8.24 -5.49 -3.65
C VAL A 18 -8.83 -6.84 -4.07
N GLU A 19 -8.52 -7.29 -5.29
CA GLU A 19 -9.00 -8.58 -5.82
C GLU A 19 -8.12 -9.77 -5.38
N GLY A 20 -6.97 -9.50 -4.76
CA GLY A 20 -6.07 -10.55 -4.26
C GLY A 20 -5.39 -11.40 -5.34
N TRP A 21 -5.16 -10.87 -6.55
CA TRP A 21 -4.55 -11.64 -7.65
C TRP A 21 -3.10 -12.03 -7.39
N GLY A 22 -2.36 -11.22 -6.63
CA GLY A 22 -0.97 -11.49 -6.28
C GLY A 22 0.04 -11.31 -7.41
N ILE A 23 -0.32 -10.58 -8.46
CA ILE A 23 0.51 -10.39 -9.67
C ILE A 23 1.48 -9.21 -9.49
N LEU A 24 1.00 -8.07 -9.01
CA LEU A 24 1.75 -6.83 -8.84
C LEU A 24 2.17 -6.62 -7.39
N LYS A 25 2.83 -7.61 -6.82
CA LYS A 25 3.43 -7.49 -5.50
C LYS A 25 4.43 -6.33 -5.45
N ARG A 26 4.72 -5.83 -4.26
CA ARG A 26 5.52 -4.61 -4.02
C ARG A 26 6.80 -4.56 -4.83
N GLU A 27 7.58 -5.63 -4.85
CA GLU A 27 8.87 -5.69 -5.55
C GLU A 27 8.68 -5.63 -7.07
N VAL A 28 7.69 -6.36 -7.58
CA VAL A 28 7.37 -6.36 -9.03
C VAL A 28 6.93 -4.96 -9.46
N PHE A 29 6.07 -4.32 -8.66
CA PHE A 29 5.62 -2.96 -8.91
C PHE A 29 6.78 -1.96 -8.94
N ILE A 30 7.68 -2.02 -7.95
CA ILE A 30 8.86 -1.14 -7.87
C ILE A 30 9.76 -1.35 -9.10
N LEU A 31 10.02 -2.61 -9.50
CA LEU A 31 10.83 -2.92 -10.68
C LEU A 31 10.21 -2.34 -11.98
N ILE A 32 8.91 -2.47 -12.15
CA ILE A 32 8.20 -1.90 -13.31
C ILE A 32 8.36 -0.37 -13.32
N TRP A 33 8.19 0.29 -12.19
CA TRP A 33 8.35 1.73 -12.09
C TRP A 33 9.80 2.15 -12.35
N VAL A 34 10.79 1.42 -11.83
CA VAL A 34 12.21 1.66 -12.13
C VAL A 34 12.46 1.60 -13.64
N ILE A 35 11.95 0.56 -14.32
CA ILE A 35 12.10 0.41 -15.77
C ILE A 35 11.47 1.60 -16.53
N ILE A 36 10.26 2.02 -16.13
CA ILE A 36 9.55 3.14 -16.77
C ILE A 36 10.34 4.44 -16.61
N PHE A 37 10.76 4.80 -15.39
CA PHE A 37 11.46 6.04 -15.12
C PHE A 37 12.89 6.04 -15.66
N LEU A 38 13.57 4.89 -15.66
CA LEU A 38 14.87 4.74 -16.30
C LEU A 38 14.75 4.91 -17.83
N SER A 39 13.77 4.29 -18.45
CA SER A 39 13.51 4.45 -19.87
C SER A 39 13.17 5.90 -20.24
N MET A 40 12.39 6.59 -19.39
CA MET A 40 12.10 8.01 -19.53
C MET A 40 13.38 8.87 -19.44
N SER A 41 14.26 8.57 -18.49
CA SER A 41 15.56 9.24 -18.33
C SER A 41 16.41 9.06 -19.57
N LEU A 42 16.57 7.82 -20.05
CA LEU A 42 17.33 7.51 -21.27
C LEU A 42 16.75 8.20 -22.52
N TYR A 43 15.42 8.23 -22.66
CA TYR A 43 14.74 8.95 -23.73
C TYR A 43 15.07 10.46 -23.70
N LEU A 44 15.08 11.07 -22.53
CA LEU A 44 15.41 12.47 -22.36
C LEU A 44 16.88 12.77 -22.67
N PHE A 45 17.80 11.88 -22.30
CA PHE A 45 19.22 12.00 -22.68
C PHE A 45 19.45 11.72 -24.17
N GLY A 46 18.76 10.74 -24.77
CA GLY A 46 18.94 10.36 -26.17
C GLY A 46 18.38 11.37 -27.19
N SER A 47 17.52 12.30 -26.77
CA SER A 47 16.92 13.32 -27.64
C SER A 47 17.89 14.51 -27.88
N TYR A 48 19.06 14.24 -28.40
CA TYR A 48 20.25 15.09 -28.45
C TYR A 48 20.27 16.20 -29.51
N PHE A 49 19.16 16.50 -30.22
CA PHE A 49 19.15 17.41 -31.35
C PHE A 49 18.52 18.79 -31.05
N GLY A 50 19.28 19.74 -30.40
CA GLY A 50 18.88 21.14 -30.28
C GLY A 50 19.50 21.88 -29.08
N LYS A 51 20.36 22.87 -29.34
CA LYS A 51 21.23 23.52 -28.31
C LYS A 51 20.52 24.17 -27.11
N LEU A 52 19.36 24.79 -27.27
CA LEU A 52 18.66 25.44 -26.16
C LEU A 52 17.73 24.45 -25.38
N ARG A 53 17.21 23.44 -26.05
CA ARG A 53 16.37 22.39 -25.47
C ARG A 53 17.17 21.34 -24.70
N PHE A 54 18.47 21.33 -24.88
CA PHE A 54 19.42 20.42 -24.25
C PHE A 54 19.47 20.55 -22.72
N TYR A 55 19.56 21.79 -22.19
CA TYR A 55 19.73 22.01 -20.77
C TYR A 55 18.55 21.47 -19.94
N TYR A 56 17.33 21.87 -20.29
CA TYR A 56 16.13 21.43 -19.54
C TYR A 56 15.87 19.93 -19.66
N LYS A 57 16.11 19.33 -20.82
CA LYS A 57 15.97 17.89 -21.01
C LYS A 57 17.03 17.10 -20.23
N SER A 58 18.26 17.61 -20.18
CA SER A 58 19.33 16.99 -19.40
C SER A 58 19.03 17.03 -17.90
N VAL A 59 18.58 18.16 -17.36
CA VAL A 59 18.18 18.28 -15.94
C VAL A 59 17.03 17.33 -15.61
N SER A 60 15.99 17.30 -16.46
CA SER A 60 14.86 16.35 -16.25
C SER A 60 15.32 14.89 -16.32
N GLY A 61 16.23 14.55 -17.24
CA GLY A 61 16.81 13.22 -17.33
C GLY A 61 17.51 12.80 -16.04
N TRP A 62 18.30 13.69 -15.45
CA TRP A 62 18.95 13.45 -14.17
C TRP A 62 17.95 13.27 -13.02
N ILE A 63 16.89 14.06 -12.98
CA ILE A 63 15.82 13.92 -11.97
C ILE A 63 15.21 12.52 -12.02
N PHE A 64 14.83 12.03 -13.21
CA PHE A 64 14.24 10.70 -13.35
C PHE A 64 15.25 9.56 -13.11
N LEU A 65 16.52 9.77 -13.42
CA LEU A 65 17.58 8.81 -13.09
C LEU A 65 17.73 8.67 -11.57
N LEU A 66 17.84 9.79 -10.86
CA LEU A 66 17.96 9.79 -9.40
C LEU A 66 16.69 9.21 -8.75
N PHE A 67 15.52 9.49 -9.30
CA PHE A 67 14.27 8.89 -8.83
C PHE A 67 14.23 7.37 -9.04
N SER A 68 14.75 6.86 -10.15
CA SER A 68 14.88 5.42 -10.39
C SER A 68 15.83 4.76 -9.38
N ILE A 69 16.95 5.40 -9.07
CA ILE A 69 17.91 4.92 -8.05
C ILE A 69 17.26 4.94 -6.67
N TYR A 70 16.49 5.99 -6.35
CA TYR A 70 15.73 6.09 -5.11
C TYR A 70 14.71 4.95 -4.98
N LEU A 71 13.96 4.63 -6.04
CA LEU A 71 13.04 3.50 -6.07
C LEU A 71 13.76 2.16 -5.87
N LEU A 72 14.92 1.97 -6.52
CA LEU A 72 15.73 0.77 -6.33
C LEU A 72 16.15 0.55 -4.87
N SER A 73 16.45 1.63 -4.14
CA SER A 73 16.78 1.52 -2.71
C SER A 73 15.65 0.93 -1.89
N GLY A 74 14.40 1.08 -2.34
CA GLY A 74 13.21 0.50 -1.69
C GLY A 74 13.08 -1.02 -1.82
N LEU A 75 13.84 -1.66 -2.73
CA LEU A 75 13.91 -3.12 -2.81
C LEU A 75 14.82 -3.71 -1.71
N PHE A 76 15.77 -2.94 -1.21
CA PHE A 76 16.69 -3.37 -0.15
C PHE A 76 16.15 -3.06 1.25
N ASP A 77 15.50 -1.91 1.42
CA ASP A 77 14.85 -1.51 2.68
C ASP A 77 13.63 -0.64 2.36
N SER A 78 12.46 -1.12 2.75
CA SER A 78 11.17 -0.42 2.58
C SER A 78 11.17 0.96 3.25
N LYS A 79 11.96 1.14 4.31
CA LYS A 79 12.07 2.42 5.03
C LYS A 79 12.62 3.54 4.16
N ASN A 80 13.45 3.22 3.17
CA ASN A 80 14.03 4.22 2.26
C ASN A 80 12.98 4.94 1.42
N VAL A 81 11.87 4.28 1.10
CA VAL A 81 10.82 4.80 0.21
C VAL A 81 9.53 5.18 0.95
N ARG A 82 9.58 5.41 2.26
CA ARG A 82 8.41 5.82 3.07
C ARG A 82 7.72 7.09 2.55
N PHE A 83 8.44 7.97 1.90
CA PHE A 83 7.85 9.15 1.28
C PHE A 83 6.79 8.78 0.23
N LEU A 84 6.92 7.61 -0.39
CA LEU A 84 5.99 7.09 -1.40
C LEU A 84 4.96 6.08 -0.82
N SER A 85 4.82 5.98 0.50
CA SER A 85 3.97 5.00 1.18
C SER A 85 2.52 4.94 0.67
N GLY A 86 1.93 6.08 0.32
CA GLY A 86 0.57 6.11 -0.24
C GLY A 86 0.48 5.71 -1.73
N ILE A 87 1.63 5.53 -2.41
CA ILE A 87 1.70 5.23 -3.84
C ILE A 87 2.15 3.79 -4.07
N LEU A 88 3.15 3.34 -3.35
CA LEU A 88 3.64 1.97 -3.44
C LEU A 88 2.65 0.98 -2.80
N PRO A 89 2.59 -0.28 -3.26
CA PRO A 89 1.91 -1.33 -2.53
C PRO A 89 2.45 -1.47 -1.09
N PRO A 90 1.60 -1.85 -0.12
CA PRO A 90 2.01 -1.99 1.28
C PRO A 90 3.08 -3.06 1.47
N GLU A 91 3.81 -2.99 2.60
CA GLU A 91 4.89 -3.93 2.90
C GLU A 91 4.40 -5.37 3.03
N PHE A 92 3.21 -5.58 3.57
CA PHE A 92 2.61 -6.91 3.69
C PHE A 92 2.22 -7.54 2.35
N TYR A 93 2.15 -6.75 1.26
CA TYR A 93 1.91 -7.26 -0.09
C TYR A 93 3.24 -7.50 -0.84
N SER A 94 4.14 -8.20 -0.19
CA SER A 94 5.48 -8.54 -0.67
C SER A 94 5.55 -9.97 -1.23
N ILE A 95 6.63 -10.27 -1.96
CA ILE A 95 6.96 -11.64 -2.37
C ILE A 95 7.40 -12.47 -1.15
N ASP A 96 8.01 -11.83 -0.15
CA ASP A 96 8.37 -12.49 1.10
C ASP A 96 7.11 -12.80 1.92
N THR A 97 6.79 -14.09 2.02
CA THR A 97 5.61 -14.61 2.73
C THR A 97 5.76 -14.60 4.26
N ASN A 98 6.95 -14.26 4.78
CA ASN A 98 7.18 -14.16 6.23
C ASN A 98 6.74 -12.82 6.83
N ILE A 99 6.29 -11.88 5.99
CA ILE A 99 5.79 -10.60 6.47
C ILE A 99 4.37 -10.80 7.00
N ASN A 100 4.16 -10.40 8.25
CA ASN A 100 2.85 -10.45 8.89
C ASN A 100 1.85 -9.59 8.09
N ASP A 101 0.63 -10.08 7.88
CA ASP A 101 -0.45 -9.37 7.19
C ASP A 101 -0.87 -8.07 7.91
N CYS A 102 -0.37 -7.85 9.11
CA CYS A 102 -0.63 -6.66 9.91
C CYS A 102 0.41 -5.57 9.67
N PRO A 103 0.00 -4.29 9.70
CA PRO A 103 0.92 -3.18 9.54
C PRO A 103 2.07 -3.23 10.55
N LEU A 104 3.30 -3.01 10.08
CA LEU A 104 4.52 -2.93 10.90
C LEU A 104 4.83 -4.18 11.73
N GLY A 105 4.19 -5.32 11.45
CA GLY A 105 4.33 -6.54 12.25
C GLY A 105 3.61 -6.49 13.60
N LEU A 106 2.71 -5.54 13.82
CA LEU A 106 1.84 -5.50 14.99
C LEU A 106 0.86 -6.68 15.00
N ASN A 107 0.38 -7.07 16.17
CA ASN A 107 -0.70 -8.05 16.29
C ASN A 107 -2.04 -7.38 15.98
N CYS A 108 -2.67 -7.74 14.86
CA CYS A 108 -3.99 -7.26 14.52
C CYS A 108 -4.95 -8.41 14.20
N PHE A 109 -6.22 -8.15 14.36
CA PHE A 109 -7.31 -9.04 13.99
C PHE A 109 -8.09 -8.43 12.82
N LYS A 110 -8.52 -9.28 11.89
CA LYS A 110 -9.38 -8.85 10.76
C LYS A 110 -10.85 -9.11 11.06
N ASP A 111 -11.13 -10.00 11.99
CA ASP A 111 -12.49 -10.29 12.50
C ASP A 111 -12.74 -9.57 13.83
N PHE A 112 -13.90 -8.92 13.93
CA PHE A 112 -14.26 -8.12 15.10
C PHE A 112 -14.46 -8.97 16.35
N GLU A 113 -15.19 -10.09 16.23
CA GLU A 113 -15.52 -10.91 17.40
C GLU A 113 -14.31 -11.66 17.93
N GLU A 114 -13.40 -12.10 17.04
CA GLU A 114 -12.13 -12.70 17.43
C GLU A 114 -11.25 -11.70 18.18
N GLY A 115 -11.07 -10.50 17.62
CA GLY A 115 -10.27 -9.45 18.23
C GLY A 115 -10.83 -8.97 19.57
N LYS A 116 -12.16 -8.83 19.66
CA LYS A 116 -12.86 -8.47 20.91
C LYS A 116 -12.68 -9.53 21.99
N LYS A 117 -12.81 -10.81 21.64
CA LYS A 117 -12.58 -11.91 22.56
C LYS A 117 -11.15 -11.86 23.11
N HIS A 118 -10.17 -11.69 22.23
CA HIS A 118 -8.76 -11.59 22.61
C HIS A 118 -8.50 -10.38 23.52
N ALA A 119 -9.13 -9.23 23.26
CA ALA A 119 -8.99 -8.04 24.07
C ALA A 119 -9.52 -8.25 25.48
N ILE A 120 -10.69 -8.89 25.64
CA ILE A 120 -11.29 -9.22 26.94
C ILE A 120 -10.40 -10.20 27.73
N GLU A 121 -9.89 -11.24 27.08
CA GLU A 121 -9.03 -12.25 27.70
C GLU A 121 -7.70 -11.67 28.22
N ASN A 122 -7.20 -10.60 27.58
CA ASN A 122 -5.92 -9.97 27.91
C ASN A 122 -6.04 -8.62 28.63
N ASP A 123 -7.26 -8.21 28.98
CA ASP A 123 -7.56 -6.90 29.62
C ASP A 123 -6.94 -5.72 28.86
N LYS A 124 -7.02 -5.76 27.51
CA LYS A 124 -6.49 -4.72 26.63
C LYS A 124 -7.60 -3.88 26.01
N ILE A 125 -7.26 -2.63 25.69
CA ILE A 125 -8.16 -1.69 25.01
C ILE A 125 -8.24 -2.05 23.52
N ILE A 126 -9.43 -1.97 22.94
CA ILE A 126 -9.63 -2.20 21.49
C ILE A 126 -9.37 -0.89 20.74
N LEU A 127 -8.53 -0.96 19.71
CA LEU A 127 -8.40 0.05 18.68
C LEU A 127 -9.07 -0.47 17.40
N LEU A 128 -10.22 0.10 17.04
CA LEU A 128 -10.85 -0.18 15.75
C LEU A 128 -10.21 0.67 14.66
N ASP A 129 -9.62 0.00 13.69
CA ASP A 129 -9.01 0.60 12.51
C ASP A 129 -9.86 0.29 11.27
N PHE A 130 -10.61 1.28 10.81
CA PHE A 130 -11.34 1.17 9.54
C PHE A 130 -10.39 1.49 8.40
N THR A 131 -9.86 0.47 7.80
CA THR A 131 -8.83 0.54 6.76
C THR A 131 -9.33 0.00 5.42
N GLY A 132 -8.46 -0.10 4.44
CA GLY A 132 -8.73 -0.73 3.15
C GLY A 132 -7.44 -1.19 2.49
N TRP A 133 -7.56 -2.19 1.63
CA TRP A 133 -6.44 -2.72 0.88
C TRP A 133 -5.76 -1.64 0.03
N ALA A 134 -6.56 -0.80 -0.67
CA ALA A 134 -6.07 0.29 -1.51
C ALA A 134 -6.03 1.66 -0.81
N CYS A 135 -6.19 1.72 0.51
CA CYS A 135 -6.28 2.95 1.28
C CYS A 135 -4.91 3.64 1.45
N ALA A 136 -4.61 4.61 0.57
CA ALA A 136 -3.34 5.35 0.62
C ALA A 136 -3.12 6.14 1.92
N ASN A 137 -4.18 6.70 2.51
CA ASN A 137 -4.09 7.45 3.76
C ASN A 137 -3.83 6.53 4.95
N CYS A 138 -4.41 5.32 4.94
CA CYS A 138 -4.16 4.31 5.96
C CYS A 138 -2.67 3.91 5.95
N ARG A 139 -2.10 3.63 4.77
CA ARG A 139 -0.66 3.33 4.62
C ARG A 139 0.22 4.47 5.14
N ARG A 140 -0.15 5.73 4.85
CA ARG A 140 0.57 6.90 5.37
C ARG A 140 0.51 6.98 6.89
N MET A 141 -0.65 6.71 7.50
CA MET A 141 -0.81 6.71 8.95
C MET A 141 0.07 5.62 9.57
N GLU A 142 0.01 4.41 9.07
CA GLU A 142 0.78 3.28 9.55
C GLU A 142 2.29 3.53 9.45
N GLU A 143 2.79 3.88 8.26
CA GLU A 143 4.22 4.02 8.02
C GLU A 143 4.84 5.30 8.62
N ASN A 144 4.07 6.36 8.84
CA ASN A 144 4.61 7.65 9.31
C ASN A 144 4.20 8.02 10.74
N VAL A 145 3.10 7.48 11.25
CA VAL A 145 2.63 7.77 12.61
C VAL A 145 2.81 6.55 13.50
N TRP A 146 2.22 5.40 13.15
CA TRP A 146 2.34 4.19 13.97
C TRP A 146 3.78 3.67 14.06
N ALA A 147 4.58 3.87 13.01
CA ALA A 147 5.99 3.49 12.98
C ALA A 147 6.90 4.32 13.91
N LYS A 148 6.38 5.40 14.55
CA LYS A 148 7.15 6.14 15.57
C LYS A 148 7.30 5.28 16.81
N PRO A 149 8.52 5.13 17.37
CA PRO A 149 8.78 4.21 18.48
C PRO A 149 7.81 4.36 19.66
N THR A 150 7.47 5.60 20.02
CA THR A 150 6.54 5.88 21.13
C THR A 150 5.13 5.38 20.83
N ILE A 151 4.64 5.59 19.59
CA ILE A 151 3.30 5.16 19.18
C ILE A 151 3.28 3.64 18.99
N PHE A 152 4.30 3.08 18.32
CA PHE A 152 4.41 1.64 18.14
C PHE A 152 4.36 0.89 19.47
N ASN A 153 5.18 1.29 20.44
CA ASN A 153 5.20 0.67 21.77
C ASN A 153 3.86 0.82 22.51
N LEU A 154 3.17 1.95 22.34
CA LEU A 154 1.86 2.16 22.92
C LEU A 154 0.83 1.21 22.33
N LEU A 155 0.82 1.06 21.00
CA LEU A 155 -0.10 0.17 20.27
C LEU A 155 0.14 -1.29 20.63
N ASP A 156 1.38 -1.73 20.59
CA ASP A 156 1.77 -3.13 20.83
C ASP A 156 1.47 -3.58 22.27
N ASN A 157 1.75 -2.74 23.25
CA ASN A 157 1.60 -3.11 24.66
C ASN A 157 0.16 -2.97 25.20
N ASN A 158 -0.57 -1.93 24.78
CA ASN A 158 -1.81 -1.54 25.45
C ASN A 158 -3.08 -1.82 24.63
N PHE A 159 -2.96 -2.03 23.32
CA PHE A 159 -4.12 -2.17 22.45
C PHE A 159 -4.16 -3.53 21.78
N VAL A 160 -5.37 -3.99 21.51
CA VAL A 160 -5.68 -4.99 20.49
C VAL A 160 -6.20 -4.24 19.28
N ILE A 161 -5.49 -4.35 18.17
CA ILE A 161 -5.86 -3.69 16.92
C ILE A 161 -6.83 -4.61 16.17
N ILE A 162 -7.97 -4.06 15.77
CA ILE A 162 -8.93 -4.75 14.90
C ILE A 162 -9.04 -3.93 13.62
N SER A 163 -8.38 -4.41 12.56
CA SER A 163 -8.34 -3.76 11.25
C SER A 163 -9.45 -4.30 10.35
N LEU A 164 -10.49 -3.48 10.17
CA LEU A 164 -11.66 -3.82 9.35
C LEU A 164 -11.48 -3.22 7.96
N TYR A 165 -11.33 -4.10 6.97
CA TYR A 165 -11.09 -3.72 5.58
C TYR A 165 -12.40 -3.43 4.86
N VAL A 166 -12.71 -2.14 4.63
CA VAL A 166 -13.98 -1.69 4.05
C VAL A 166 -14.10 -1.94 2.53
N ASP A 167 -12.99 -2.22 1.88
CA ASP A 167 -12.92 -2.56 0.45
C ASP A 167 -12.63 -4.06 0.20
N ASP A 168 -12.72 -4.88 1.24
CA ASP A 168 -12.63 -6.33 1.11
C ASP A 168 -13.85 -6.87 0.37
N ARG A 169 -13.61 -7.73 -0.61
CA ARG A 169 -14.65 -8.36 -1.45
C ARG A 169 -14.80 -9.84 -1.18
N SER A 170 -14.15 -10.36 -0.14
CA SER A 170 -14.38 -11.73 0.30
C SER A 170 -15.84 -11.92 0.72
N GLU A 171 -16.43 -13.04 0.34
CA GLU A 171 -17.78 -13.38 0.73
C GLU A 171 -17.84 -13.61 2.24
N LEU A 172 -18.79 -12.94 2.91
CA LEU A 172 -19.08 -13.18 4.31
C LEU A 172 -19.73 -14.54 4.49
N SER A 173 -19.48 -15.18 5.62
CA SER A 173 -20.21 -16.39 6.01
C SER A 173 -21.71 -16.08 6.18
N ILE A 174 -22.56 -17.08 5.95
CA ILE A 174 -24.04 -16.91 5.93
C ILE A 174 -24.56 -16.32 7.25
N ASP A 175 -23.93 -16.64 8.37
CA ASP A 175 -24.24 -16.13 9.71
C ASP A 175 -23.83 -14.66 9.93
N GLN A 176 -22.94 -14.16 9.11
CA GLN A 176 -22.48 -12.75 9.13
C GLN A 176 -23.20 -11.88 8.10
N THR A 177 -24.04 -12.46 7.24
CA THR A 177 -24.79 -11.69 6.23
C THR A 177 -26.05 -11.08 6.82
N PHE A 178 -26.30 -9.81 6.51
CA PHE A 178 -27.52 -9.10 6.90
C PHE A 178 -28.43 -8.91 5.71
N LYS A 179 -29.70 -9.30 5.88
CA LYS A 179 -30.75 -8.96 4.92
C LYS A 179 -31.13 -7.50 5.09
N TYR A 180 -31.00 -6.70 4.06
CA TYR A 180 -31.48 -5.33 4.07
C TYR A 180 -32.31 -5.01 2.82
N LEU A 181 -33.27 -4.11 2.99
CA LEU A 181 -34.05 -3.58 1.87
C LEU A 181 -33.28 -2.40 1.27
N ASN A 182 -32.94 -2.50 -0.01
CA ASN A 182 -32.39 -1.36 -0.72
C ASN A 182 -33.46 -0.29 -0.98
N GLN A 183 -33.06 0.89 -1.47
CA GLN A 183 -33.99 1.98 -1.80
C GLN A 183 -35.07 1.60 -2.83
N SER A 184 -34.86 0.55 -3.59
CA SER A 184 -35.82 0.01 -4.58
C SER A 184 -36.75 -1.08 -3.99
N GLY A 185 -36.65 -1.38 -2.70
CA GLY A 185 -37.48 -2.37 -2.02
C GLY A 185 -37.06 -3.83 -2.27
N ASN A 186 -35.89 -4.07 -2.86
CA ASN A 186 -35.37 -5.41 -3.07
C ASN A 186 -34.51 -5.85 -1.88
N ILE A 187 -34.62 -7.13 -1.50
CA ILE A 187 -33.76 -7.72 -0.46
C ILE A 187 -32.38 -7.95 -1.07
N GLN A 188 -31.36 -7.43 -0.38
CA GLN A 188 -29.94 -7.73 -0.64
C GLN A 188 -29.34 -8.41 0.59
N TYR A 189 -28.26 -9.18 0.34
CA TYR A 189 -27.52 -9.93 1.35
C TYR A 189 -26.12 -9.35 1.47
#